data_84a3c500df15bb099904319469e2b39e
#
_entry.id   84a3c500df15bb099904319469e2b39e
#
_cell.length_a   1.000
_cell.length_b   1.000
_cell.length_c   1.000
_cell.angle_alpha   90.00
_cell.angle_beta   90.00
_cell.angle_gamma   90.00
#
_symmetry.space_group_name_H-M   'P 1'
#
loop_
_entity.id
_entity.type
_entity.pdbx_description
1 polymer ?
#
loop_
_entity_poly.entity_id
_entity_poly.type
_entity_poly.pdbx_seq_one_letter_code
_entity_poly.pdbx_strand_id
1 'polypeptide(L)'
;MGVLRQNYPNPFRSATSIKYNIPERGNFKIDVIDMHGRVVDVLKKGNSSKGTYLVSWNATGKPDGFYFCRLRFKGHENIIKMQVKR
;
A
#
# COMPACT_ATOMS: atom_id res chain seq x y z
N MET A 1 4.30 14.97 4.99
CA MET A 1 3.45 13.78 5.18
C MET A 1 3.52 12.87 3.96
N GLY A 2 3.67 11.57 4.17
CA GLY A 2 3.66 10.60 3.09
C GLY A 2 2.25 10.39 2.56
N VAL A 3 2.10 10.23 1.25
CA VAL A 3 0.80 10.09 0.61
C VAL A 3 0.81 8.90 -0.35
N LEU A 4 -0.23 8.05 -0.22
CA LEU A 4 -0.52 7.00 -1.19
C LEU A 4 -1.49 7.55 -2.23
N ARG A 5 -1.26 7.21 -3.49
CA ARG A 5 -2.22 7.43 -4.55
C ARG A 5 -3.07 6.18 -4.71
N GLN A 6 -4.27 6.34 -5.28
CA GLN A 6 -5.13 5.18 -5.53
C GLN A 6 -4.40 4.20 -6.44
N ASN A 7 -4.48 2.93 -6.11
CA ASN A 7 -3.84 1.85 -6.87
C ASN A 7 -4.45 1.74 -8.26
N TYR A 8 -3.66 1.23 -9.20
CA TYR A 8 -4.14 1.00 -10.56
C TYR A 8 -3.55 -0.31 -11.07
N PRO A 9 -4.37 -1.19 -11.65
CA PRO A 9 -5.82 -1.10 -11.78
C PRO A 9 -6.54 -1.32 -10.45
N ASN A 10 -7.80 -0.84 -10.38
CA ASN A 10 -8.67 -1.03 -9.23
C ASN A 10 -10.12 -1.00 -9.69
N PRO A 11 -10.91 -2.09 -9.62
CA PRO A 11 -10.50 -3.40 -9.06
C PRO A 11 -9.42 -4.07 -9.90
N PHE A 12 -8.77 -5.07 -9.34
CA PHE A 12 -7.73 -5.82 -10.03
C PHE A 12 -7.88 -7.32 -9.75
N ARG A 13 -7.25 -8.12 -10.60
CA ARG A 13 -7.37 -9.59 -10.52
C ARG A 13 -6.25 -10.21 -9.69
N SER A 14 -5.01 -9.91 -10.05
CA SER A 14 -3.87 -10.52 -9.36
C SER A 14 -2.87 -9.51 -8.86
N ALA A 15 -2.60 -8.44 -9.60
CA ALA A 15 -1.59 -7.47 -9.19
C ALA A 15 -2.03 -6.05 -9.47
N THR A 16 -1.55 -5.12 -8.65
CA THR A 16 -1.83 -3.71 -8.79
C THR A 16 -0.59 -2.92 -8.40
N SER A 17 -0.51 -1.69 -8.89
CA SER A 17 0.58 -0.78 -8.57
C SER A 17 0.08 0.39 -7.75
N ILE A 18 0.87 0.81 -6.77
CA ILE A 18 0.53 1.92 -5.90
C ILE A 18 1.67 2.93 -5.96
N LYS A 19 1.35 4.17 -6.35
CA LYS A 19 2.31 5.26 -6.32
C LYS A 19 2.25 5.94 -4.97
N TYR A 20 3.40 6.26 -4.41
CA TYR A 20 3.46 6.96 -3.14
C TYR A 20 4.59 7.96 -3.13
N ASN A 21 4.49 8.97 -2.27
CA ASN A 21 5.56 9.93 -2.12
C ASN A 21 6.04 9.99 -0.67
N ILE A 22 7.34 10.20 -0.52
CA ILE A 22 7.99 10.43 0.76
C ILE A 22 8.43 11.90 0.74
N PRO A 23 7.93 12.74 1.65
CA PRO A 23 8.19 14.18 1.59
C PRO A 23 9.58 14.59 2.09
N GLU A 24 10.22 13.74 2.87
CA GLU A 24 11.56 13.97 3.39
C GLU A 24 12.15 12.63 3.78
N ARG A 25 13.48 12.57 3.90
CA ARG A 25 14.13 11.32 4.30
C ARG A 25 13.59 10.86 5.66
N GLY A 26 13.29 9.58 5.77
CA GLY A 26 12.84 9.00 7.01
C GLY A 26 12.44 7.56 6.88
N ASN A 27 12.11 6.97 8.02
CA ASN A 27 11.64 5.59 8.07
C ASN A 27 10.16 5.52 7.70
N PHE A 28 9.80 4.48 6.97
CA PHE A 28 8.43 4.28 6.54
C PHE A 28 8.12 2.80 6.48
N LYS A 29 6.82 2.50 6.40
CA LYS A 29 6.35 1.14 6.21
C LYS A 29 5.07 1.17 5.38
N ILE A 30 5.01 0.30 4.38
CA ILE A 30 3.81 0.11 3.58
C ILE A 30 3.37 -1.33 3.76
N ASP A 31 2.15 -1.54 4.21
CA ASP A 31 1.58 -2.87 4.35
C ASP A 31 0.16 -2.91 3.81
N VAL A 32 -0.37 -4.13 3.69
CA VAL A 32 -1.74 -4.37 3.28
C VAL A 32 -2.45 -5.07 4.41
N ILE A 33 -3.61 -4.56 4.76
CA ILE A 33 -4.46 -5.17 5.79
C ILE A 33 -5.78 -5.58 5.18
N ASP A 34 -6.41 -6.60 5.76
CA ASP A 34 -7.72 -7.06 5.33
C ASP A 34 -8.82 -6.29 6.07
N MET A 35 -10.07 -6.68 5.84
CA MET A 35 -11.23 -6.02 6.45
C MET A 35 -11.32 -6.22 7.96
N HIS A 36 -10.55 -7.16 8.50
CA HIS A 36 -10.49 -7.41 9.93
C HIS A 36 -9.32 -6.69 10.59
N GLY A 37 -8.57 -5.91 9.83
CA GLY A 37 -7.41 -5.18 10.33
C GLY A 37 -6.14 -6.03 10.45
N ARG A 38 -6.15 -7.24 9.92
CA ARG A 38 -4.97 -8.12 9.97
C ARG A 38 -4.01 -7.78 8.85
N VAL A 39 -2.71 -7.72 9.17
CA VAL A 39 -1.69 -7.52 8.14
C VAL A 39 -1.58 -8.80 7.32
N VAL A 40 -1.84 -8.69 6.02
CA VAL A 40 -1.74 -9.82 5.09
C VAL A 40 -0.45 -9.79 4.27
N ASP A 41 0.16 -8.60 4.12
CA ASP A 41 1.44 -8.47 3.43
C ASP A 41 2.15 -7.21 3.91
N VAL A 42 3.47 -7.26 3.93
CA VAL A 42 4.32 -6.08 4.11
C VAL A 42 5.00 -5.82 2.77
N LEU A 43 4.69 -4.69 2.15
CA LEU A 43 5.16 -4.41 0.79
C LEU A 43 6.54 -3.78 0.79
N LYS A 44 6.79 -2.86 1.72
CA LYS A 44 8.06 -2.17 1.81
C LYS A 44 8.23 -1.57 3.19
N LYS A 45 9.47 -1.54 3.67
CA LYS A 45 9.80 -0.84 4.92
C LYS A 45 11.26 -0.47 4.92
N GLY A 46 11.60 0.52 5.71
CA GLY A 46 12.98 0.95 5.86
C GLY A 46 13.09 2.45 5.79
N ASN A 47 14.28 2.92 5.45
CA ASN A 47 14.58 4.33 5.31
C ASN A 47 14.55 4.71 3.84
N SER A 48 13.91 5.81 3.50
CA SER A 48 13.80 6.27 2.13
C SER A 48 14.18 7.73 2.01
N SER A 49 14.71 8.10 0.86
CA SER A 49 14.93 9.50 0.51
C SER A 49 13.62 10.13 0.08
N LYS A 50 13.57 11.46 0.11
CA LYS A 50 12.48 12.22 -0.49
C LYS A 50 12.30 11.80 -1.94
N GLY A 51 11.08 11.60 -2.37
CA GLY A 51 10.79 11.25 -3.76
C GLY A 51 9.45 10.60 -3.95
N THR A 52 9.17 10.27 -5.21
CA THR A 52 7.96 9.55 -5.62
C THR A 52 8.37 8.17 -6.11
N TYR A 53 7.64 7.16 -5.65
CA TYR A 53 8.00 5.76 -5.87
C TYR A 53 6.79 4.95 -6.25
N LEU A 54 7.05 3.76 -6.80
CA LEU A 54 6.02 2.76 -7.10
C LEU A 54 6.28 1.51 -6.28
N VAL A 55 5.22 0.91 -5.80
CA VAL A 55 5.26 -0.41 -5.18
C VAL A 55 4.14 -1.25 -5.77
N SER A 56 4.38 -2.55 -5.91
CA SER A 56 3.38 -3.48 -6.44
C SER A 56 2.88 -4.38 -5.33
N TRP A 57 1.61 -4.75 -5.44
CA TRP A 57 1.05 -5.81 -4.59
C TRP A 57 0.51 -6.92 -5.47
N ASN A 58 0.98 -8.14 -5.21
CA ASN A 58 0.48 -9.34 -5.87
C ASN A 58 -0.43 -10.06 -4.88
N ALA A 59 -1.72 -10.07 -5.20
CA ALA A 59 -2.75 -10.67 -4.34
C ALA A 59 -3.08 -12.10 -4.71
N THR A 60 -2.22 -12.77 -5.49
CA THR A 60 -2.43 -14.17 -5.85
C THR A 60 -2.55 -15.01 -4.57
N GLY A 61 -3.60 -15.82 -4.52
CA GLY A 61 -3.87 -16.63 -3.32
C GLY A 61 -4.69 -15.93 -2.26
N LYS A 62 -4.93 -14.63 -2.40
CA LYS A 62 -5.80 -13.90 -1.48
C LYS A 62 -7.24 -13.97 -1.98
N PRO A 63 -8.22 -14.09 -1.07
CA PRO A 63 -9.65 -14.08 -1.47
C PRO A 63 -10.05 -12.76 -2.12
N ASP A 64 -11.06 -12.80 -2.97
CA ASP A 64 -11.70 -11.59 -3.47
C ASP A 64 -12.23 -10.78 -2.30
N GLY A 65 -12.20 -9.47 -2.42
CA GLY A 65 -12.73 -8.59 -1.39
C GLY A 65 -11.96 -7.29 -1.31
N PHE A 66 -12.22 -6.57 -0.24
CA PHE A 66 -11.57 -5.29 0.00
C PHE A 66 -10.36 -5.45 0.89
N TYR A 67 -9.33 -4.69 0.55
CA TYR A 67 -8.07 -4.62 1.29
C TYR A 67 -7.68 -3.16 1.39
N PHE A 68 -6.82 -2.86 2.35
CA PHE A 68 -6.37 -1.49 2.58
C PHE A 68 -4.85 -1.46 2.53
N CYS A 69 -4.31 -0.59 1.70
CA CYS A 69 -2.88 -0.31 1.67
C CYS A 69 -2.62 0.84 2.61
N ARG A 70 -1.64 0.68 3.48
CA ARG A 70 -1.39 1.62 4.55
C ARG A 70 0.07 2.05 4.50
N LEU A 71 0.28 3.37 4.42
CA LEU A 71 1.61 3.97 4.51
C LEU A 71 1.74 4.64 5.87
N ARG A 72 2.74 4.25 6.63
CA ARG A 72 3.10 4.89 7.89
C ARG A 72 4.43 5.60 7.73
N PHE A 73 4.45 6.88 8.07
CA PHE A 73 5.63 7.71 7.97
C PHE A 73 5.61 8.75 9.09
N LYS A 74 6.62 8.72 9.96
CA LYS A 74 6.81 9.71 11.04
C LYS A 74 5.53 9.96 11.85
N GLY A 75 4.89 8.88 12.28
CA GLY A 75 3.70 8.98 13.12
C GLY A 75 2.41 9.29 12.38
N HIS A 76 2.46 9.44 11.06
CA HIS A 76 1.28 9.67 10.23
C HIS A 76 0.92 8.41 9.47
N GLU A 77 -0.38 8.24 9.22
CA GLU A 77 -0.90 7.15 8.39
C GLU A 77 -1.67 7.70 7.22
N ASN A 78 -1.49 7.04 6.07
CA ASN A 78 -2.30 7.30 4.90
C ASN A 78 -2.79 5.95 4.39
N ILE A 79 -4.09 5.84 4.10
CA ILE A 79 -4.72 4.56 3.76
C ILE A 79 -5.54 4.73 2.49
N ILE A 80 -5.43 3.76 1.60
CA ILE A 80 -6.32 3.65 0.43
C ILE A 80 -7.03 2.31 0.46
N LYS A 81 -8.23 2.27 -0.12
CA LYS A 81 -9.03 1.06 -0.24
C LYS A 81 -8.83 0.46 -1.62
N MET A 82 -8.59 -0.84 -1.66
CA MET A 82 -8.36 -1.59 -2.90
C MET A 82 -9.35 -2.73 -2.98
N GLN A 83 -9.70 -3.15 -4.19
CA GLN A 83 -10.60 -4.28 -4.39
C GLN A 83 -9.97 -5.33 -5.27
N VAL A 84 -9.91 -6.56 -4.77
CA VAL A 84 -9.57 -7.75 -5.55
C VAL A 84 -10.87 -8.35 -6.06
N LYS A 85 -11.00 -8.44 -7.37
CA LYS A 85 -12.22 -8.95 -8.01
C LYS A 85 -11.82 -9.79 -9.23
N ARG A 86 -11.94 -11.09 -9.10
CA ARG A 86 -11.60 -12.04 -10.17
C ARG A 86 -12.78 -12.41 -11.02
#